data_34dff8996ee7906953d821154ca3ad81
#
_entry.id   34dff8996ee7906953d821154ca3ad81
#
_cell.length_a   1.000
_cell.length_b   1.000
_cell.length_c   1.000
_cell.angle_alpha   90.00
_cell.angle_beta   90.00
_cell.angle_gamma   90.00
#
_symmetry.space_group_name_H-M   'P 1'
#
loop_
_entity.id
_entity.type
_entity.pdbx_description
1 polymer ?
#
loop_
_entity_poly.entity_id
_entity_poly.type
_entity_poly.pdbx_seq_one_letter_code
_entity_poly.pdbx_strand_id
1 'polypeptide(L)'
;MDRITLSSMRYEGLVGATEEERAFPQLLEVDLVVEADLAAASASDGLADTVDYGPLVTLTERTVEQGRFTLLEGLAGVLASGVLEASPRVAAVTVLVRKLAVPMDVSMDHAEVEICRRR
;
A
#
# COMPACT_ATOMS: atom_id res chain seq x y z
N MET A 1 4.92 19.75 1.66
CA MET A 1 4.86 18.70 2.70
C MET A 1 5.89 17.63 2.39
N ASP A 2 6.47 17.06 3.42
CA ASP A 2 7.51 16.05 3.28
C ASP A 2 6.90 14.66 3.05
N ARG A 3 7.71 13.69 2.65
CA ARG A 3 7.23 12.36 2.30
C ARG A 3 8.11 11.27 2.90
N ILE A 4 7.46 10.16 3.28
CA ILE A 4 8.12 8.89 3.55
C ILE A 4 7.59 7.91 2.50
N THR A 5 8.50 7.25 1.79
CA THR A 5 8.13 6.29 0.74
C THR A 5 8.58 4.90 1.14
N LEU A 6 7.65 3.96 1.12
CA LEU A 6 7.91 2.54 1.27
C LEU A 6 7.73 1.91 -0.12
N SER A 7 8.84 1.51 -0.73
CA SER A 7 8.87 1.12 -2.13
C SER A 7 8.98 -0.39 -2.31
N SER A 8 8.20 -0.90 -3.26
CA SER A 8 8.33 -2.29 -3.76
C SER A 8 8.20 -3.34 -2.67
N MET A 9 7.25 -3.16 -1.75
CA MET A 9 6.90 -4.19 -0.78
C MET A 9 6.19 -5.32 -1.50
N ARG A 10 6.71 -6.54 -1.38
CA ARG A 10 6.18 -7.70 -2.11
C ARG A 10 5.51 -8.68 -1.18
N TYR A 11 4.31 -9.06 -1.54
CA TYR A 11 3.49 -10.01 -0.80
C TYR A 11 2.70 -10.89 -1.74
N GLU A 12 2.26 -12.04 -1.25
CA GLU A 12 1.30 -12.87 -1.96
C GLU A 12 -0.10 -12.60 -1.42
N GLY A 13 -1.06 -12.43 -2.32
CA GLY A 13 -2.44 -12.13 -1.95
C GLY A 13 -3.46 -12.64 -2.95
N LEU A 14 -4.71 -12.71 -2.53
CA LEU A 14 -5.83 -13.21 -3.33
C LEU A 14 -6.58 -12.02 -3.93
N VAL A 15 -6.23 -11.67 -5.16
CA VAL A 15 -6.87 -10.58 -5.90
C VAL A 15 -7.18 -11.03 -7.31
N GLY A 16 -8.43 -10.92 -7.72
CA GLY A 16 -8.81 -11.24 -9.08
C GLY A 16 -10.29 -11.02 -9.34
N ALA A 17 -10.62 -10.69 -10.59
CA ALA A 17 -11.98 -10.43 -11.02
C ALA A 17 -12.83 -11.71 -11.05
N THR A 18 -12.19 -12.88 -11.16
CA THR A 18 -12.87 -14.18 -11.20
C THR A 18 -12.52 -15.01 -9.96
N GLU A 19 -13.38 -15.97 -9.63
CA GLU A 19 -13.11 -16.91 -8.54
C GLU A 19 -11.86 -17.74 -8.83
N GLU A 20 -11.62 -18.07 -10.09
CA GLU A 20 -10.43 -18.84 -10.50
C GLU A 20 -9.15 -18.08 -10.19
N GLU A 21 -9.10 -16.77 -10.47
CA GLU A 21 -7.96 -15.94 -10.12
C GLU A 21 -7.76 -15.84 -8.60
N ARG A 22 -8.86 -15.75 -7.85
CA ARG A 22 -8.81 -15.65 -6.38
C ARG A 22 -8.52 -16.97 -5.68
N ALA A 23 -8.52 -18.09 -6.42
CA ALA A 23 -8.25 -19.40 -5.84
C ALA A 23 -6.78 -19.62 -5.49
N PHE A 24 -5.87 -18.83 -6.08
CA PHE A 24 -4.43 -18.99 -5.89
C PHE A 24 -3.80 -17.65 -5.54
N PRO A 25 -2.83 -17.64 -4.59
CA PRO A 25 -2.07 -16.43 -4.27
C PRO A 25 -1.33 -15.90 -5.48
N GLN A 26 -1.33 -14.59 -5.62
CA GLN A 26 -0.63 -13.87 -6.68
C GLN A 26 0.40 -12.95 -6.07
N LEU A 27 1.52 -12.76 -6.76
CA LEU A 27 2.55 -11.83 -6.32
C LEU A 27 2.11 -10.40 -6.62
N LEU A 28 2.00 -9.63 -5.54
CA LEU A 28 1.63 -8.22 -5.56
C LEU A 28 2.78 -7.38 -5.04
N GLU A 29 2.89 -6.17 -5.57
CA GLU A 29 3.88 -5.21 -5.12
C GLU A 29 3.17 -3.93 -4.72
N VAL A 30 3.51 -3.39 -3.56
CA VAL A 30 2.85 -2.23 -2.98
C VAL A 30 3.87 -1.14 -2.68
N ASP A 31 3.56 0.09 -3.09
CA ASP A 31 4.23 1.28 -2.60
C ASP A 31 3.27 2.08 -1.74
N LEU A 32 3.77 2.61 -0.64
CA LEU A 32 3.08 3.62 0.15
C LEU A 32 3.91 4.89 0.14
N VAL A 33 3.30 6.01 -0.24
CA VAL A 33 3.91 7.33 -0.14
C VAL A 33 3.07 8.13 0.84
N VAL A 34 3.60 8.37 2.04
CA VAL A 34 2.89 9.14 3.06
C VAL A 34 3.42 10.56 3.10
N GLU A 35 2.50 11.53 3.11
CA GLU A 35 2.83 12.95 3.25
C GLU A 35 2.60 13.36 4.69
N ALA A 36 3.60 13.99 5.28
CA ALA A 36 3.56 14.47 6.67
C ALA A 36 4.54 15.63 6.83
N ASP A 37 4.35 16.42 7.87
CA ASP A 37 5.34 17.40 8.27
C ASP A 37 6.43 16.70 9.09
N LEU A 38 7.63 16.61 8.53
CA LEU A 38 8.78 15.93 9.14
C LEU A 38 9.80 16.93 9.72
N ALA A 39 9.47 18.21 9.82
CA ALA A 39 10.39 19.23 10.29
C ALA A 39 10.85 18.97 11.73
N ALA A 40 9.93 18.64 12.63
CA ALA A 40 10.25 18.33 14.01
C ALA A 40 11.16 17.11 14.13
N ALA A 41 10.85 16.04 13.39
CA ALA A 41 11.66 14.82 13.40
C ALA A 41 13.05 15.04 12.83
N SER A 42 13.17 15.85 11.77
CA SER A 42 14.48 16.16 11.18
C SER A 42 15.37 16.99 12.12
N ALA A 43 14.79 17.76 13.02
CA ALA A 43 15.51 18.54 14.00
C ALA A 43 15.84 17.73 15.26
N SER A 44 14.91 16.94 15.77
CA SER A 44 15.05 16.20 17.03
C SER A 44 15.70 14.83 16.87
N ASP A 45 15.62 14.24 15.69
CA ASP A 45 16.01 12.83 15.44
C ASP A 45 15.23 11.87 16.36
N GLY A 46 14.01 12.26 16.75
CA GLY A 46 13.18 11.51 17.69
C GLY A 46 12.04 10.78 17.01
N LEU A 47 11.88 9.48 17.28
CA LEU A 47 10.81 8.65 16.73
C LEU A 47 9.42 9.21 17.09
N ALA A 48 9.27 9.84 18.24
CA ALA A 48 7.99 10.41 18.67
C ALA A 48 7.51 11.58 17.79
N ASP A 49 8.41 12.19 17.03
CA ASP A 49 8.11 13.36 16.19
C ASP A 49 7.83 13.01 14.73
N THR A 50 7.84 11.74 14.38
CA THR A 50 7.67 11.29 13.00
C THR A 50 6.49 10.33 12.84
N VAL A 51 6.28 9.89 11.60
CA VAL A 51 5.44 8.74 11.29
C VAL A 51 6.27 7.48 11.45
N ASP A 52 5.91 6.62 12.39
CA ASP A 52 6.55 5.31 12.53
C ASP A 52 5.99 4.40 11.43
N TYR A 53 6.82 4.06 10.45
CA TYR A 53 6.35 3.26 9.32
C TYR A 53 6.32 1.74 9.61
N GLY A 54 6.89 1.28 10.72
CA GLY A 54 6.82 -0.14 11.11
C GLY A 54 5.39 -0.67 11.16
N PRO A 55 4.47 -0.02 11.88
CA PRO A 55 3.06 -0.39 11.87
C PRO A 55 2.41 -0.35 10.48
N LEU A 56 2.86 0.54 9.60
CA LEU A 56 2.33 0.63 8.23
C LEU A 56 2.75 -0.56 7.38
N VAL A 57 3.97 -1.06 7.58
CA VAL A 57 4.44 -2.29 6.92
C VAL A 57 3.61 -3.49 7.41
N THR A 58 3.38 -3.60 8.70
CA THR A 58 2.57 -4.68 9.27
C THR A 58 1.13 -4.63 8.77
N LEU A 59 0.55 -3.44 8.69
CA LEU A 59 -0.80 -3.24 8.15
C LEU A 59 -0.88 -3.70 6.69
N THR A 60 0.11 -3.33 5.88
CA THR A 60 0.17 -3.70 4.47
C THR A 60 0.24 -5.21 4.31
N GLU A 61 1.16 -5.85 5.03
CA GLU A 61 1.31 -7.31 5.01
C GLU A 61 0.00 -8.01 5.36
N ARG A 62 -0.63 -7.64 6.46
CA ARG A 62 -1.89 -8.25 6.90
C ARG A 62 -3.02 -8.05 5.91
N THR A 63 -3.15 -6.84 5.39
CA THR A 63 -4.22 -6.52 4.44
C THR A 63 -4.08 -7.32 3.16
N VAL A 64 -2.86 -7.43 2.63
CA VAL A 64 -2.61 -8.19 1.39
C VAL A 64 -2.76 -9.70 1.63
N GLU A 65 -2.14 -10.22 2.68
CA GLU A 65 -2.06 -11.67 2.87
C GLU A 65 -3.36 -12.27 3.42
N GLN A 66 -4.11 -11.53 4.23
CA GLN A 66 -5.35 -12.01 4.83
C GLN A 66 -6.60 -11.57 4.09
N GLY A 67 -6.48 -10.57 3.22
CA GLY A 67 -7.61 -10.05 2.46
C GLY A 67 -7.94 -10.89 1.23
N ARG A 68 -9.13 -10.64 0.71
CA ARG A 68 -9.59 -11.25 -0.54
C ARG A 68 -10.32 -10.16 -1.32
N PHE A 69 -9.79 -9.80 -2.49
CA PHE A 69 -10.28 -8.66 -3.26
C PHE A 69 -10.59 -9.06 -4.69
N THR A 70 -11.61 -8.44 -5.25
CA THR A 70 -11.93 -8.55 -6.67
C THR A 70 -11.03 -7.65 -7.50
N LEU A 71 -10.74 -6.45 -6.99
CA LEU A 71 -10.03 -5.40 -7.71
C LEU A 71 -8.81 -4.92 -6.93
N LEU A 72 -7.76 -4.50 -7.65
CA LEU A 72 -6.63 -3.80 -7.04
C LEU A 72 -7.07 -2.50 -6.36
N GLU A 73 -8.09 -1.83 -6.91
CA GLU A 73 -8.68 -0.62 -6.33
C GLU A 73 -9.24 -0.87 -4.94
N GLY A 74 -9.90 -2.01 -4.74
CA GLY A 74 -10.43 -2.39 -3.44
C GLY A 74 -9.34 -2.58 -2.40
N LEU A 75 -8.27 -3.28 -2.76
CA LEU A 75 -7.11 -3.44 -1.90
C LEU A 75 -6.45 -2.09 -1.60
N ALA A 76 -6.22 -1.28 -2.63
CA ALA A 76 -5.59 0.03 -2.45
C ALA A 76 -6.42 0.95 -1.55
N GLY A 77 -7.75 0.92 -1.69
CA GLY A 77 -8.66 1.71 -0.85
C GLY A 77 -8.61 1.32 0.63
N VAL A 78 -8.58 0.03 0.92
CA VAL A 78 -8.45 -0.48 2.29
C VAL A 78 -7.10 -0.08 2.88
N LEU A 79 -6.02 -0.19 2.11
CA LEU A 79 -4.70 0.25 2.55
C LEU A 79 -4.66 1.75 2.86
N ALA A 80 -5.21 2.59 1.97
CA ALA A 80 -5.22 4.04 2.18
C ALA A 80 -5.98 4.41 3.46
N SER A 81 -7.17 3.87 3.66
CA SER A 81 -7.97 4.11 4.86
C SER A 81 -7.25 3.64 6.11
N GLY A 82 -6.63 2.46 6.05
CA GLY A 82 -5.89 1.89 7.17
C GLY A 82 -4.69 2.73 7.58
N VAL A 83 -3.96 3.27 6.62
CA VAL A 83 -2.81 4.14 6.88
C VAL A 83 -3.26 5.43 7.58
N LEU A 84 -4.29 6.08 7.05
CA LEU A 84 -4.82 7.32 7.65
C LEU A 84 -5.37 7.08 9.05
N GLU A 85 -6.00 5.95 9.28
CA GLU A 85 -6.52 5.58 10.61
C GLU A 85 -5.39 5.24 11.59
N ALA A 86 -4.36 4.55 11.13
CA ALA A 86 -3.25 4.11 11.98
C ALA A 86 -2.33 5.25 12.43
N SER A 87 -2.20 6.31 11.63
CA SER A 87 -1.26 7.39 11.92
C SER A 87 -1.90 8.77 11.74
N PRO A 88 -2.22 9.47 12.85
CA PRO A 88 -2.79 10.83 12.79
C PRO A 88 -1.85 11.87 12.17
N ARG A 89 -0.55 11.61 12.14
CA ARG A 89 0.44 12.52 11.54
C ARG A 89 0.44 12.50 10.02
N VAL A 90 -0.15 11.48 9.41
CA VAL A 90 -0.24 11.37 7.94
C VAL A 90 -1.32 12.31 7.43
N ALA A 91 -0.92 13.29 6.61
CA ALA A 91 -1.85 14.23 5.98
C ALA A 91 -2.47 13.64 4.71
N ALA A 92 -1.72 12.85 3.99
CA ALA A 92 -2.17 12.17 2.77
C ALA A 92 -1.36 10.90 2.54
N VAL A 93 -1.96 9.95 1.84
CA VAL A 93 -1.27 8.73 1.41
C VAL A 93 -1.56 8.46 -0.04
N THR A 94 -0.53 8.13 -0.79
CA THR A 94 -0.65 7.57 -2.14
C THR A 94 -0.30 6.09 -2.06
N VAL A 95 -1.19 5.26 -2.56
CA VAL A 95 -1.04 3.80 -2.59
C VAL A 95 -0.93 3.36 -4.04
N LEU A 96 0.15 2.66 -4.36
CA LEU A 96 0.33 2.02 -5.66
C LEU A 96 0.31 0.51 -5.42
N VAL A 97 -0.53 -0.19 -6.15
CA VAL A 97 -0.62 -1.65 -6.07
C VAL A 97 -0.42 -2.21 -7.47
N ARG A 98 0.55 -3.12 -7.60
CA ARG A 98 0.89 -3.77 -8.87
C ARG A 98 0.60 -5.25 -8.80
N LYS A 99 -0.03 -5.75 -9.85
CA LYS A 99 -0.15 -7.18 -10.09
C LYS A 99 0.97 -7.54 -11.06
N LEU A 100 1.94 -8.33 -10.62
CA LEU A 100 3.15 -8.60 -11.39
C LEU A 100 2.97 -9.68 -12.45
N ALA A 101 1.97 -10.56 -12.29
CA ALA A 101 1.59 -11.55 -13.30
C ALA A 101 0.15 -11.29 -13.73
N VAL A 102 -0.02 -10.76 -14.93
CA VAL A 102 -1.35 -10.46 -15.48
C VAL A 102 -1.84 -11.68 -16.25
N PRO A 103 -3.08 -12.18 -15.96
CA PRO A 103 -3.59 -13.40 -16.58
C PRO A 103 -4.12 -13.16 -18.00
N MET A 104 -3.29 -12.61 -18.87
CA MET A 104 -3.59 -12.29 -20.25
C MET A 104 -2.41 -12.65 -21.13
N ASP A 105 -2.69 -13.04 -22.36
CA ASP A 105 -1.67 -13.35 -23.36
C ASP A 105 -1.14 -12.06 -23.99
N VAL A 106 -0.38 -11.30 -23.20
CA VAL A 106 0.23 -10.05 -23.63
C VAL A 106 1.53 -9.84 -22.88
N SER A 107 2.52 -9.26 -23.55
CA SER A 107 3.77 -8.86 -22.90
C SER A 107 3.58 -7.51 -22.22
N MET A 108 3.58 -7.50 -20.89
CA MET A 108 3.58 -6.28 -20.08
C MET A 108 4.32 -6.53 -18.77
N ASP A 109 4.85 -5.47 -18.16
CA ASP A 109 5.57 -5.60 -16.90
C ASP A 109 4.62 -5.90 -15.75
N HIS A 110 3.53 -5.17 -15.66
CA HIS A 110 2.53 -5.31 -14.60
C HIS A 110 1.30 -4.47 -14.92
N ALA A 111 0.23 -4.71 -14.18
CA ALA A 111 -0.90 -3.79 -14.07
C ALA A 111 -0.78 -3.04 -12.74
N GLU A 112 -1.06 -1.75 -12.74
CA GLU A 112 -0.90 -0.89 -11.57
C GLU A 112 -2.12 -0.02 -11.36
N VAL A 113 -2.53 0.12 -10.10
CA VAL A 113 -3.51 1.10 -9.65
C VAL A 113 -2.82 2.04 -8.69
N GLU A 114 -3.04 3.33 -8.89
CA GLU A 114 -2.55 4.37 -7.98
C GLU A 114 -3.73 5.19 -7.48
N ILE A 115 -3.84 5.33 -6.17
CA ILE A 115 -4.84 6.19 -5.55
C ILE A 115 -4.18 7.10 -4.52
N CYS A 116 -4.72 8.30 -4.36
CA CYS A 116 -4.31 9.24 -3.33
C CYS A 116 -5.52 9.62 -2.47
N ARG A 117 -5.34 9.58 -1.15
CA ARG A 117 -6.38 9.97 -0.18
C ARG A 117 -5.81 10.95 0.82
N ARG A 118 -6.55 12.01 1.07
CA ARG A 118 -6.20 13.02 2.06
C ARG A 118 -7.06 12.87 3.30
N ARG A 119 -6.46 13.25 4.43
CA ARG A 119 -7.19 13.32 5.70
C ARG A 119 -8.22 14.44 5.66
#